data_487784b3e3c210b3d3f911abd61205b3
#
_entry.id   487784b3e3c210b3d3f911abd61205b3
#
_cell.length_a   1.000
_cell.length_b   1.000
_cell.length_c   1.000
_cell.angle_alpha   90.00
_cell.angle_beta   90.00
_cell.angle_gamma   90.00
#
_symmetry.space_group_name_H-M   'P 1'
#
loop_
_entity.id
_entity.type
_entity.pdbx_description
1 polymer ?
#
loop_
_entity_poly.entity_id
_entity_poly.type
_entity_poly.pdbx_seq_one_letter_code
_entity_poly.pdbx_strand_id
1 'polypeptide(L)'
;KYTAHDPQIRIIGYLDGYAGLLQGRSVEVTAQVREQAHLLHLRGGSPIGNSRVKLTNVKDAVKRGLVQEGQDPLHVAAQQLTKDGVDVLHTIGGDDTNTTAADLAAYLHENDYELTVVGLPKTIDNDIVPIRQSLGAWSAAEQGAIFARNIIAEHSSNPRMLIVHEVMGRNCGWLTAETARRYHAWVSEQEFVEGFGNDPRCWDVHAVFVPELHPDLHEEARRLKALMDEIGCVNIFLSEGAGVAEIVEEMKARGEEVPVDPFGHVQLDKVNPGAWFANQFAELVGAEKKMVQKSGYFSRSAPAN
;
A
#
# COMPACT_ATOMS: atom_id res chain seq x y z
N LYS A 1 20.84 -11.08 -11.78
CA LYS A 1 20.57 -11.50 -13.17
C LYS A 1 21.48 -10.76 -14.17
N TYR A 2 21.58 -9.42 -14.16
CA TYR A 2 22.44 -8.66 -15.09
C TYR A 2 23.87 -9.16 -15.11
N THR A 3 24.50 -9.30 -13.94
CA THR A 3 25.88 -9.75 -13.80
C THR A 3 26.10 -11.24 -14.11
N ALA A 4 25.04 -12.01 -14.26
CA ALA A 4 25.13 -13.38 -14.77
C ALA A 4 25.23 -13.41 -16.31
N HIS A 5 24.73 -12.38 -16.99
CA HIS A 5 24.87 -12.22 -18.44
C HIS A 5 26.17 -11.50 -18.82
N ASP A 6 26.56 -10.49 -18.06
CA ASP A 6 27.78 -9.74 -18.27
C ASP A 6 28.44 -9.46 -16.91
N PRO A 7 29.56 -10.14 -16.59
CA PRO A 7 30.32 -9.92 -15.37
C PRO A 7 30.97 -8.55 -15.27
N GLN A 8 31.10 -7.80 -16.38
CA GLN A 8 31.68 -6.45 -16.39
C GLN A 8 30.68 -5.39 -15.89
N ILE A 9 29.38 -5.70 -15.83
CA ILE A 9 28.38 -4.79 -15.27
C ILE A 9 28.69 -4.51 -13.81
N ARG A 10 29.00 -3.26 -13.51
CA ARG A 10 29.15 -2.73 -12.16
C ARG A 10 27.79 -2.26 -11.66
N ILE A 11 27.42 -2.64 -10.44
CA ILE A 11 26.17 -2.22 -9.81
C ILE A 11 26.52 -1.44 -8.54
N ILE A 12 25.98 -0.24 -8.43
CA ILE A 12 26.04 0.59 -7.22
C ILE A 12 24.62 0.85 -6.71
N GLY A 13 24.43 0.92 -5.40
CA GLY A 13 23.19 1.28 -4.76
C GLY A 13 23.34 2.60 -4.01
N TYR A 14 22.50 3.59 -4.31
CA TYR A 14 22.48 4.84 -3.54
C TYR A 14 21.73 4.61 -2.22
N LEU A 15 22.39 4.89 -1.10
CA LEU A 15 21.84 4.75 0.24
C LEU A 15 20.69 5.75 0.44
N ASP A 16 19.59 5.32 1.02
CA ASP A 16 18.40 6.15 1.24
C ASP A 16 17.83 6.79 -0.04
N GLY A 17 17.92 6.08 -1.17
CA GLY A 17 17.33 6.49 -2.45
C GLY A 17 17.86 7.84 -2.96
N TYR A 18 16.95 8.76 -3.36
CA TYR A 18 17.36 10.08 -3.88
C TYR A 18 18.14 10.94 -2.89
N ALA A 19 17.99 10.76 -1.58
CA ALA A 19 18.80 11.48 -0.60
C ALA A 19 20.28 11.09 -0.73
N GLY A 20 20.56 9.81 -0.86
CA GLY A 20 21.93 9.33 -1.07
C GLY A 20 22.50 9.70 -2.43
N LEU A 21 21.68 9.71 -3.47
CA LEU A 21 22.07 10.19 -4.80
C LEU A 21 22.55 11.64 -4.73
N LEU A 22 21.76 12.54 -4.13
CA LEU A 22 22.14 13.96 -3.99
C LEU A 22 23.42 14.17 -3.17
N GLN A 23 23.74 13.27 -2.24
CA GLN A 23 24.91 13.35 -1.36
C GLN A 23 26.10 12.50 -1.86
N GLY A 24 25.97 11.77 -2.95
CA GLY A 24 26.98 10.85 -3.46
C GLY A 24 27.26 9.67 -2.52
N ARG A 25 26.28 9.29 -1.68
CA ARG A 25 26.40 8.15 -0.75
C ARG A 25 25.94 6.87 -1.44
N SER A 26 26.87 6.04 -1.83
CA SER A 26 26.59 4.77 -2.50
C SER A 26 27.37 3.61 -1.91
N VAL A 27 26.92 2.40 -2.21
CA VAL A 27 27.60 1.13 -1.92
C VAL A 27 27.71 0.32 -3.22
N GLU A 28 28.81 -0.37 -3.37
CA GLU A 28 29.01 -1.27 -4.52
C GLU A 28 28.49 -2.67 -4.22
N VAL A 29 27.83 -3.27 -5.20
CA VAL A 29 27.41 -4.67 -5.16
C VAL A 29 28.60 -5.56 -5.53
N THR A 30 29.41 -5.90 -4.53
CA THR A 30 30.60 -6.73 -4.66
C THR A 30 30.28 -8.19 -5.03
N ALA A 31 31.27 -8.98 -5.41
CA ALA A 31 31.11 -10.41 -5.64
C ALA A 31 30.50 -11.13 -4.41
N GLN A 32 30.95 -10.79 -3.21
CA GLN A 32 30.41 -11.35 -1.96
C GLN A 32 28.93 -11.02 -1.76
N VAL A 33 28.51 -9.78 -2.05
CA VAL A 33 27.08 -9.40 -1.99
C VAL A 33 26.26 -10.18 -3.02
N ARG A 34 26.81 -10.40 -4.22
CA ARG A 34 26.14 -11.19 -5.27
C ARG A 34 25.94 -12.64 -4.86
N GLU A 35 26.90 -13.27 -4.25
CA GLU A 35 26.80 -14.65 -3.73
C GLU A 35 25.70 -14.79 -2.68
N GLN A 36 25.54 -13.76 -1.84
CA GLN A 36 24.55 -13.74 -0.76
C GLN A 36 23.22 -13.10 -1.16
N ALA A 37 23.03 -12.65 -2.40
CA ALA A 37 21.83 -11.97 -2.86
C ALA A 37 20.52 -12.79 -2.66
N HIS A 38 20.63 -14.12 -2.63
CA HIS A 38 19.53 -15.03 -2.34
C HIS A 38 18.93 -14.82 -0.92
N LEU A 39 19.66 -14.21 0.00
CA LEU A 39 19.18 -13.91 1.35
C LEU A 39 18.30 -12.66 1.39
N LEU A 40 18.38 -11.78 0.38
CA LEU A 40 17.67 -10.51 0.38
C LEU A 40 16.15 -10.68 0.27
N HIS A 41 15.69 -11.71 -0.45
CA HIS A 41 14.25 -11.95 -0.61
C HIS A 41 13.58 -12.58 0.63
N LEU A 42 14.35 -13.03 1.61
CA LEU A 42 13.82 -13.58 2.86
C LEU A 42 13.31 -12.51 3.82
N ARG A 43 13.58 -11.24 3.54
CA ARG A 43 13.23 -10.12 4.42
C ARG A 43 12.57 -9.01 3.64
N GLY A 44 11.53 -8.40 4.22
CA GLY A 44 10.93 -7.18 3.70
C GLY A 44 11.83 -5.96 3.92
N GLY A 45 11.52 -4.89 3.22
CA GLY A 45 12.26 -3.63 3.28
C GLY A 45 13.43 -3.55 2.31
N SER A 46 14.08 -2.38 2.27
CA SER A 46 15.24 -2.11 1.41
C SER A 46 16.54 -2.22 2.21
N PRO A 47 17.50 -3.06 1.78
CA PRO A 47 18.79 -3.19 2.46
C PRO A 47 19.66 -1.93 2.33
N ILE A 48 19.35 -1.05 1.37
CA ILE A 48 20.05 0.23 1.16
C ILE A 48 19.26 1.44 1.67
N GLY A 49 18.23 1.20 2.48
CA GLY A 49 17.38 2.28 3.01
C GLY A 49 16.38 2.83 1.98
N ASN A 50 15.70 3.90 2.36
CA ASN A 50 14.74 4.62 1.51
C ASN A 50 14.59 6.07 2.01
N SER A 51 14.02 6.93 1.17
CA SER A 51 13.64 8.29 1.55
C SER A 51 12.37 8.73 0.82
N ARG A 52 11.76 9.80 1.33
CA ARG A 52 10.63 10.50 0.69
C ARG A 52 11.09 11.81 0.05
N VAL A 53 12.28 11.82 -0.55
CA VAL A 53 12.84 12.97 -1.24
C VAL A 53 12.30 13.01 -2.67
N LYS A 54 11.76 14.18 -3.07
CA LYS A 54 11.39 14.48 -4.44
C LYS A 54 12.41 15.47 -5.00
N LEU A 55 13.03 15.15 -6.14
CA LEU A 55 14.05 16.02 -6.75
C LEU A 55 13.49 17.36 -7.25
N THR A 56 12.17 17.43 -7.47
CA THR A 56 11.48 18.68 -7.87
C THR A 56 11.14 19.57 -6.66
N ASN A 57 11.23 19.08 -5.43
CA ASN A 57 10.97 19.87 -4.22
C ASN A 57 12.25 20.51 -3.68
N VAL A 58 12.68 21.59 -4.35
CA VAL A 58 13.91 22.34 -4.00
C VAL A 58 13.90 22.81 -2.54
N LYS A 59 12.76 23.34 -2.05
CA LYS A 59 12.66 23.85 -0.67
C LYS A 59 12.89 22.77 0.38
N ASP A 60 12.33 21.58 0.18
CA ASP A 60 12.52 20.44 1.08
C ASP A 60 13.96 19.91 1.01
N ALA A 61 14.56 19.85 -0.18
CA ALA A 61 15.93 19.43 -0.38
C ALA A 61 16.93 20.37 0.33
N VAL A 62 16.74 21.69 0.24
CA VAL A 62 17.55 22.70 0.96
C VAL A 62 17.33 22.57 2.47
N LYS A 63 16.07 22.51 2.92
CA LYS A 63 15.74 22.37 4.35
C LYS A 63 16.39 21.14 4.99
N ARG A 64 16.53 20.04 4.24
CA ARG A 64 17.18 18.80 4.71
C ARG A 64 18.72 18.83 4.54
N GLY A 65 19.28 19.88 3.98
CA GLY A 65 20.72 19.96 3.72
C GLY A 65 21.22 19.01 2.64
N LEU A 66 20.34 18.58 1.71
CA LEU A 66 20.69 17.69 0.62
C LEU A 66 21.31 18.44 -0.57
N VAL A 67 20.92 19.69 -0.74
CA VAL A 67 21.49 20.64 -1.71
C VAL A 67 21.66 22.01 -1.05
N GLN A 68 22.50 22.86 -1.63
CA GLN A 68 22.68 24.24 -1.17
C GLN A 68 21.58 25.15 -1.72
N GLU A 69 21.39 26.31 -1.08
CA GLU A 69 20.46 27.32 -1.57
C GLU A 69 20.85 27.76 -3.00
N GLY A 70 19.88 27.82 -3.89
CA GLY A 70 20.09 28.16 -5.30
C GLY A 70 20.52 26.99 -6.19
N GLN A 71 20.76 25.80 -5.65
CA GLN A 71 21.01 24.60 -6.46
C GLN A 71 19.70 23.90 -6.86
N ASP A 72 19.66 23.40 -8.10
CA ASP A 72 18.61 22.52 -8.59
C ASP A 72 18.95 21.06 -8.25
N PRO A 73 18.12 20.34 -7.47
CA PRO A 73 18.39 18.94 -7.13
C PRO A 73 18.45 18.01 -8.35
N LEU A 74 17.71 18.31 -9.45
CA LEU A 74 17.80 17.53 -10.69
C LEU A 74 19.20 17.66 -11.31
N HIS A 75 19.73 18.86 -11.33
CA HIS A 75 21.09 19.12 -11.81
C HIS A 75 22.15 18.40 -10.93
N VAL A 76 22.02 18.50 -9.61
CA VAL A 76 22.94 17.83 -8.68
C VAL A 76 22.88 16.31 -8.86
N ALA A 77 21.68 15.74 -9.04
CA ALA A 77 21.51 14.31 -9.30
C ALA A 77 22.16 13.88 -10.63
N ALA A 78 21.96 14.67 -11.71
CA ALA A 78 22.57 14.40 -13.02
C ALA A 78 24.08 14.42 -12.95
N GLN A 79 24.67 15.43 -12.30
CA GLN A 79 26.12 15.54 -12.11
C GLN A 79 26.69 14.35 -11.30
N GLN A 80 25.98 13.92 -10.24
CA GLN A 80 26.44 12.80 -9.43
C GLN A 80 26.39 11.49 -10.23
N LEU A 81 25.32 11.24 -10.99
CA LEU A 81 25.20 10.06 -11.86
C LEU A 81 26.35 10.01 -12.89
N THR A 82 26.66 11.14 -13.54
CA THR A 82 27.75 11.25 -14.49
C THR A 82 29.12 11.00 -13.80
N LYS A 83 29.33 11.59 -12.64
CA LYS A 83 30.56 11.40 -11.85
C LYS A 83 30.81 9.95 -11.48
N ASP A 84 29.74 9.22 -11.16
CA ASP A 84 29.79 7.80 -10.78
C ASP A 84 29.83 6.86 -12.00
N GLY A 85 29.75 7.40 -13.23
CA GLY A 85 29.77 6.64 -14.48
C GLY A 85 28.54 5.73 -14.64
N VAL A 86 27.35 6.24 -14.30
CA VAL A 86 26.09 5.49 -14.38
C VAL A 86 25.52 5.60 -15.80
N ASP A 87 25.35 4.48 -16.47
CA ASP A 87 24.70 4.40 -17.79
C ASP A 87 23.19 4.17 -17.66
N VAL A 88 22.78 3.43 -16.64
CA VAL A 88 21.37 3.09 -16.38
C VAL A 88 21.04 3.25 -14.91
N LEU A 89 20.07 4.11 -14.60
CA LEU A 89 19.52 4.29 -13.26
C LEU A 89 18.23 3.50 -13.11
N HIS A 90 18.19 2.54 -12.18
CA HIS A 90 16.95 1.89 -11.74
C HIS A 90 16.40 2.57 -10.49
N THR A 91 15.16 3.05 -10.54
CA THR A 91 14.45 3.57 -9.37
C THR A 91 13.37 2.59 -8.96
N ILE A 92 13.30 2.23 -7.67
CA ILE A 92 12.37 1.22 -7.17
C ILE A 92 11.50 1.85 -6.09
N GLY A 93 10.20 2.03 -6.36
CA GLY A 93 9.31 2.67 -5.40
C GLY A 93 7.87 2.84 -5.86
N GLY A 94 7.09 3.56 -5.08
CA GLY A 94 5.71 3.90 -5.38
C GLY A 94 5.57 5.06 -6.38
N ASP A 95 4.38 5.65 -6.42
CA ASP A 95 4.02 6.73 -7.33
C ASP A 95 5.00 7.91 -7.29
N ASP A 96 5.25 8.48 -6.12
CA ASP A 96 6.20 9.60 -5.93
C ASP A 96 7.60 9.30 -6.47
N THR A 97 8.08 8.06 -6.31
CA THR A 97 9.40 7.65 -6.79
C THR A 97 9.43 7.59 -8.31
N ASN A 98 8.39 7.03 -8.93
CA ASN A 98 8.30 6.88 -10.37
C ASN A 98 8.02 8.22 -11.07
N THR A 99 7.23 9.11 -10.46
CA THR A 99 7.05 10.50 -10.94
C THR A 99 8.39 11.25 -10.92
N THR A 100 9.12 11.18 -9.80
CA THR A 100 10.47 11.80 -9.70
C THR A 100 11.44 11.19 -10.72
N ALA A 101 11.33 9.90 -11.02
CA ALA A 101 12.15 9.26 -12.05
C ALA A 101 11.83 9.79 -13.45
N ALA A 102 10.55 10.04 -13.74
CA ALA A 102 10.13 10.64 -15.01
C ALA A 102 10.63 12.08 -15.14
N ASP A 103 10.52 12.88 -14.07
CA ASP A 103 11.05 14.26 -14.03
C ASP A 103 12.56 14.28 -14.26
N LEU A 104 13.30 13.35 -13.62
CA LEU A 104 14.75 13.22 -13.83
C LEU A 104 15.07 12.78 -15.27
N ALA A 105 14.33 11.84 -15.83
CA ALA A 105 14.53 11.38 -17.20
C ALA A 105 14.31 12.53 -18.21
N ALA A 106 13.26 13.34 -18.01
CA ALA A 106 13.01 14.53 -18.83
C ALA A 106 14.15 15.54 -18.72
N TYR A 107 14.57 15.84 -17.49
CA TYR A 107 15.71 16.74 -17.26
C TYR A 107 17.00 16.27 -17.95
N LEU A 108 17.33 14.96 -17.84
CA LEU A 108 18.52 14.38 -18.47
C LEU A 108 18.46 14.49 -19.99
N HIS A 109 17.30 14.21 -20.58
CA HIS A 109 17.09 14.34 -22.03
C HIS A 109 17.21 15.79 -22.53
N GLU A 110 16.62 16.74 -21.81
CA GLU A 110 16.64 18.17 -22.15
C GLU A 110 18.03 18.80 -22.02
N ASN A 111 18.92 18.19 -21.25
CA ASN A 111 20.29 18.67 -20.99
C ASN A 111 21.38 17.78 -21.61
N ASP A 112 21.04 16.95 -22.60
CA ASP A 112 21.97 16.13 -23.40
C ASP A 112 22.82 15.15 -22.57
N TYR A 113 22.25 14.59 -21.48
CA TYR A 113 22.88 13.51 -20.72
C TYR A 113 22.56 12.15 -21.35
N GLU A 114 23.59 11.40 -21.72
CA GLU A 114 23.45 10.03 -22.25
C GLU A 114 23.28 9.01 -21.11
N LEU A 115 22.09 8.98 -20.47
CA LEU A 115 21.78 8.09 -19.37
C LEU A 115 20.30 7.67 -19.42
N THR A 116 20.04 6.39 -19.19
CA THR A 116 18.69 5.85 -19.17
C THR A 116 18.14 5.73 -17.75
N VAL A 117 16.91 6.20 -17.53
CA VAL A 117 16.18 6.00 -16.26
C VAL A 117 15.09 4.97 -16.46
N VAL A 118 15.05 3.96 -15.57
CA VAL A 118 14.04 2.90 -15.57
C VAL A 118 13.32 2.88 -14.24
N GLY A 119 12.05 3.25 -14.24
CA GLY A 119 11.18 3.18 -13.08
C GLY A 119 10.64 1.76 -12.87
N LEU A 120 10.82 1.21 -11.67
CA LEU A 120 10.31 -0.11 -11.27
C LEU A 120 9.25 0.07 -10.15
N PRO A 121 7.97 -0.15 -10.46
CA PRO A 121 6.89 0.05 -9.51
C PRO A 121 6.99 -0.90 -8.32
N LYS A 122 6.98 -0.34 -7.10
CA LYS A 122 6.93 -1.06 -5.83
C LYS A 122 5.95 -0.37 -4.89
N THR A 123 4.71 -0.80 -4.95
CA THR A 123 3.62 -0.36 -4.07
C THR A 123 2.65 -1.51 -3.86
N ILE A 124 2.08 -1.63 -2.66
CA ILE A 124 1.03 -2.61 -2.38
C ILE A 124 -0.32 -2.17 -2.94
N ASP A 125 -0.50 -0.88 -3.23
CA ASP A 125 -1.76 -0.32 -3.73
C ASP A 125 -2.04 -0.73 -5.19
N ASN A 126 -0.98 -1.12 -5.93
CA ASN A 126 -1.03 -1.55 -7.33
C ASN A 126 -1.67 -0.50 -8.27
N ASP A 127 -1.41 0.77 -8.01
CA ASP A 127 -2.06 1.95 -8.58
C ASP A 127 -1.25 2.65 -9.69
N ILE A 128 -0.15 2.05 -10.15
CA ILE A 128 0.70 2.61 -11.20
C ILE A 128 0.22 2.17 -12.59
N VAL A 129 -0.44 3.06 -13.30
CA VAL A 129 -0.95 2.80 -14.67
C VAL A 129 0.19 2.98 -15.70
N PRO A 130 0.36 2.09 -16.71
CA PRO A 130 -0.47 0.92 -17.06
C PRO A 130 0.05 -0.41 -16.50
N ILE A 131 0.79 -0.40 -15.43
CA ILE A 131 1.42 -1.60 -14.85
C ILE A 131 0.36 -2.52 -14.26
N ARG A 132 0.37 -3.80 -14.66
CA ARG A 132 -0.59 -4.78 -14.14
C ARG A 132 -0.26 -5.25 -12.73
N GLN A 133 1.03 -5.28 -12.40
CA GLN A 133 1.51 -5.80 -11.12
C GLN A 133 2.71 -5.01 -10.66
N SER A 134 2.58 -4.31 -9.54
CA SER A 134 3.68 -3.71 -8.81
C SER A 134 4.26 -4.69 -7.80
N LEU A 135 5.55 -4.53 -7.50
CA LEU A 135 6.23 -5.37 -6.51
C LEU A 135 5.59 -5.20 -5.13
N GLY A 136 5.22 -6.32 -4.52
CA GLY A 136 4.62 -6.38 -3.18
C GLY A 136 3.09 -6.44 -3.15
N ALA A 137 2.39 -6.02 -4.21
CA ALA A 137 0.92 -5.97 -4.22
C ALA A 137 0.28 -7.36 -4.03
N TRP A 138 0.73 -8.36 -4.78
CA TRP A 138 0.22 -9.73 -4.70
C TRP A 138 0.53 -10.39 -3.36
N SER A 139 1.74 -10.19 -2.84
CA SER A 139 2.14 -10.71 -1.53
C SER A 139 1.31 -10.07 -0.41
N ALA A 140 1.04 -8.77 -0.49
CA ALA A 140 0.20 -8.07 0.48
C ALA A 140 -1.25 -8.58 0.46
N ALA A 141 -1.83 -8.80 -0.72
CA ALA A 141 -3.19 -9.36 -0.84
C ALA A 141 -3.28 -10.79 -0.28
N GLU A 142 -2.28 -11.62 -0.54
CA GLU A 142 -2.21 -12.98 0.02
C GLU A 142 -2.14 -12.96 1.55
N GLN A 143 -1.25 -12.15 2.11
CA GLN A 143 -1.14 -12.02 3.57
C GLN A 143 -2.38 -11.41 4.20
N GLY A 144 -3.04 -10.48 3.53
CA GLY A 144 -4.33 -9.93 3.94
C GLY A 144 -5.42 -11.00 4.02
N ALA A 145 -5.48 -11.89 3.03
CA ALA A 145 -6.41 -13.02 3.02
C ALA A 145 -6.12 -14.02 4.15
N ILE A 146 -4.84 -14.34 4.41
CA ILE A 146 -4.43 -15.21 5.53
C ILE A 146 -4.82 -14.57 6.87
N PHE A 147 -4.63 -13.26 7.02
CA PHE A 147 -5.05 -12.52 8.21
C PHE A 147 -6.57 -12.63 8.43
N ALA A 148 -7.36 -12.41 7.36
CA ALA A 148 -8.81 -12.52 7.43
C ALA A 148 -9.28 -13.93 7.81
N ARG A 149 -8.63 -15.00 7.32
CA ARG A 149 -8.96 -16.40 7.69
C ARG A 149 -8.95 -16.60 9.21
N ASN A 150 -7.90 -16.13 9.87
CA ASN A 150 -7.74 -16.32 11.32
C ASN A 150 -8.78 -15.51 12.11
N ILE A 151 -9.04 -14.27 11.68
CA ILE A 151 -9.97 -13.37 12.36
C ILE A 151 -11.42 -13.88 12.23
N ILE A 152 -11.84 -14.26 11.03
CA ILE A 152 -13.21 -14.76 10.80
C ILE A 152 -13.40 -16.10 11.51
N ALA A 153 -12.40 -16.98 11.47
CA ALA A 153 -12.46 -18.28 12.16
C ALA A 153 -12.74 -18.15 13.66
N GLU A 154 -12.06 -17.21 14.32
CA GLU A 154 -12.25 -16.98 15.77
C GLU A 154 -13.63 -16.36 16.04
N HIS A 155 -14.00 -15.34 15.27
CA HIS A 155 -15.16 -14.51 15.60
C HIS A 155 -16.48 -15.00 15.02
N SER A 156 -16.49 -15.94 14.07
CA SER A 156 -17.70 -16.60 13.55
C SER A 156 -18.50 -17.34 14.64
N SER A 157 -17.87 -17.67 15.76
CA SER A 157 -18.54 -18.27 16.92
C SER A 157 -19.37 -17.28 17.77
N ASN A 158 -19.23 -15.97 17.52
CA ASN A 158 -20.01 -14.96 18.25
C ASN A 158 -21.36 -14.70 17.55
N PRO A 159 -22.46 -14.64 18.30
CA PRO A 159 -23.77 -14.33 17.71
C PRO A 159 -23.79 -12.87 17.22
N ARG A 160 -24.48 -12.64 16.13
CA ARG A 160 -24.71 -11.32 15.50
C ARG A 160 -23.42 -10.47 15.42
N MET A 161 -22.36 -11.09 14.88
CA MET A 161 -21.04 -10.47 14.79
C MET A 161 -20.89 -9.67 13.49
N LEU A 162 -20.48 -8.41 13.64
CA LEU A 162 -20.02 -7.56 12.53
C LEU A 162 -18.50 -7.46 12.57
N ILE A 163 -17.83 -7.85 11.49
CA ILE A 163 -16.39 -7.68 11.32
C ILE A 163 -16.12 -6.73 10.16
N VAL A 164 -15.30 -5.70 10.42
CA VAL A 164 -14.76 -4.80 9.41
C VAL A 164 -13.26 -5.09 9.27
N HIS A 165 -12.85 -5.66 8.15
CA HIS A 165 -11.45 -5.86 7.77
C HIS A 165 -10.96 -4.63 7.03
N GLU A 166 -10.26 -3.73 7.73
CA GLU A 166 -9.65 -2.56 7.13
C GLU A 166 -8.33 -2.94 6.46
N VAL A 167 -8.22 -2.65 5.18
CA VAL A 167 -7.08 -2.93 4.32
C VAL A 167 -6.49 -1.60 3.85
N MET A 168 -5.17 -1.50 3.73
CA MET A 168 -4.50 -0.32 3.20
C MET A 168 -4.93 -0.03 1.75
N GLY A 169 -4.89 1.22 1.36
CA GLY A 169 -5.29 1.70 0.03
C GLY A 169 -6.09 3.00 0.16
N ARG A 170 -5.36 4.14 0.17
CA ARG A 170 -5.97 5.46 0.38
C ARG A 170 -6.85 5.87 -0.80
N ASN A 171 -6.32 5.75 -2.01
CA ASN A 171 -6.95 6.23 -3.23
C ASN A 171 -7.24 5.10 -4.23
N CYS A 172 -6.87 3.87 -3.89
CA CYS A 172 -7.04 2.70 -4.75
C CYS A 172 -7.53 1.51 -3.92
N GLY A 173 -8.66 0.96 -4.30
CA GLY A 173 -9.29 -0.18 -3.65
C GLY A 173 -8.79 -1.54 -4.12
N TRP A 174 -7.82 -1.58 -5.06
CA TRP A 174 -7.35 -2.84 -5.63
C TRP A 174 -6.91 -3.86 -4.58
N LEU A 175 -6.10 -3.42 -3.60
CA LEU A 175 -5.59 -4.32 -2.56
C LEU A 175 -6.73 -4.92 -1.71
N THR A 176 -7.74 -4.11 -1.38
CA THR A 176 -8.92 -4.55 -0.63
C THR A 176 -9.73 -5.56 -1.43
N ALA A 177 -10.03 -5.24 -2.69
CA ALA A 177 -10.79 -6.12 -3.57
C ALA A 177 -10.06 -7.45 -3.84
N GLU A 178 -8.75 -7.41 -4.08
CA GLU A 178 -7.95 -8.62 -4.30
C GLU A 178 -7.79 -9.45 -3.03
N THR A 179 -7.66 -8.82 -1.86
CA THR A 179 -7.66 -9.51 -0.56
C THR A 179 -8.98 -10.24 -0.33
N ALA A 180 -10.12 -9.56 -0.53
CA ALA A 180 -11.44 -10.15 -0.41
C ALA A 180 -11.65 -11.29 -1.42
N ARG A 181 -11.25 -11.10 -2.68
CA ARG A 181 -11.33 -12.13 -3.73
C ARG A 181 -10.55 -13.40 -3.39
N ARG A 182 -9.32 -13.24 -2.88
CA ARG A 182 -8.47 -14.38 -2.46
C ARG A 182 -9.04 -15.09 -1.26
N TYR A 183 -9.57 -14.32 -0.31
CA TYR A 183 -10.23 -14.90 0.85
C TYR A 183 -11.49 -15.68 0.46
N HIS A 184 -12.35 -15.10 -0.37
CA HIS A 184 -13.56 -15.77 -0.91
C HIS A 184 -13.21 -17.06 -1.68
N ALA A 185 -12.19 -17.01 -2.55
CA ALA A 185 -11.72 -18.20 -3.28
C ALA A 185 -11.28 -19.31 -2.32
N TRP A 186 -10.56 -18.95 -1.25
CA TRP A 186 -10.16 -19.92 -0.24
C TRP A 186 -11.37 -20.51 0.51
N VAL A 187 -12.33 -19.67 0.95
CA VAL A 187 -13.53 -20.14 1.65
C VAL A 187 -14.35 -21.09 0.79
N SER A 188 -14.46 -20.80 -0.51
CA SER A 188 -15.21 -21.63 -1.46
C SER A 188 -14.67 -23.06 -1.63
N GLU A 189 -13.41 -23.28 -1.25
CA GLU A 189 -12.73 -24.58 -1.29
C GLU A 189 -12.80 -25.33 0.05
N GLN A 190 -13.36 -24.71 1.12
CA GLN A 190 -13.42 -25.33 2.44
C GLN A 190 -14.62 -26.25 2.56
N GLU A 191 -14.42 -27.38 3.24
CA GLU A 191 -15.50 -28.26 3.66
C GLU A 191 -16.00 -27.88 5.05
N PHE A 192 -17.30 -27.84 5.23
CA PHE A 192 -17.95 -27.57 6.51
C PHE A 192 -18.76 -28.80 6.95
N VAL A 193 -18.86 -29.02 8.28
CA VAL A 193 -19.62 -30.14 8.83
C VAL A 193 -21.09 -29.81 8.79
N GLU A 194 -21.85 -30.57 7.99
CA GLU A 194 -23.31 -30.38 7.86
C GLU A 194 -24.01 -30.58 9.20
N GLY A 195 -24.97 -29.71 9.49
CA GLY A 195 -25.84 -29.79 10.67
C GLY A 195 -25.15 -29.58 12.01
N PHE A 196 -23.85 -29.15 11.98
CA PHE A 196 -23.10 -28.86 13.19
C PHE A 196 -22.35 -27.53 13.06
N GLY A 197 -22.69 -26.58 13.92
CA GLY A 197 -22.05 -25.27 13.94
C GLY A 197 -22.85 -24.18 13.21
N ASN A 198 -22.17 -23.09 12.87
CA ASN A 198 -22.73 -21.94 12.21
C ASN A 198 -22.94 -22.19 10.71
N ASP A 199 -23.83 -21.42 10.11
CA ASP A 199 -24.02 -21.41 8.66
C ASP A 199 -22.67 -21.12 7.95
N PRO A 200 -22.23 -21.95 6.99
CA PRO A 200 -20.98 -21.74 6.26
C PRO A 200 -20.86 -20.36 5.60
N ARG A 201 -22.00 -19.74 5.26
CA ARG A 201 -22.03 -18.37 4.73
C ARG A 201 -21.50 -17.33 5.70
N CYS A 202 -21.47 -17.62 7.01
CA CYS A 202 -20.83 -16.74 8.01
C CYS A 202 -19.35 -16.51 7.78
N TRP A 203 -18.72 -17.37 7.01
CA TRP A 203 -17.29 -17.30 6.70
C TRP A 203 -17.00 -16.52 5.41
N ASP A 204 -18.02 -16.13 4.67
CA ASP A 204 -17.83 -15.49 3.36
C ASP A 204 -17.67 -13.96 3.44
N VAL A 205 -17.36 -13.36 2.29
CA VAL A 205 -17.28 -11.90 2.08
C VAL A 205 -18.70 -11.38 1.83
N HIS A 206 -19.17 -10.45 2.66
CA HIS A 206 -20.54 -9.94 2.53
C HIS A 206 -20.61 -8.55 1.89
N ALA A 207 -19.56 -7.75 2.03
CA ALA A 207 -19.41 -6.45 1.34
C ALA A 207 -17.96 -6.09 1.14
N VAL A 208 -17.69 -5.30 0.10
CA VAL A 208 -16.38 -4.70 -0.18
C VAL A 208 -16.59 -3.23 -0.48
N PHE A 209 -16.00 -2.35 0.35
CA PHE A 209 -16.04 -0.90 0.15
C PHE A 209 -14.67 -0.39 -0.28
N VAL A 210 -14.64 0.33 -1.39
CA VAL A 210 -13.43 0.88 -2.01
C VAL A 210 -13.60 2.38 -2.28
N PRO A 211 -12.51 3.17 -2.31
CA PRO A 211 -12.60 4.63 -2.45
C PRO A 211 -13.16 5.09 -3.80
N GLU A 212 -13.08 4.24 -4.83
CA GLU A 212 -13.59 4.55 -6.17
C GLU A 212 -15.11 4.42 -6.31
N LEU A 213 -15.78 3.80 -5.34
CA LEU A 213 -17.22 3.55 -5.38
C LEU A 213 -17.91 4.25 -4.20
N HIS A 214 -19.04 4.88 -4.49
CA HIS A 214 -19.88 5.57 -3.51
C HIS A 214 -21.28 4.93 -3.46
N PRO A 215 -21.41 3.74 -2.85
CA PRO A 215 -22.72 3.07 -2.74
C PRO A 215 -23.64 3.82 -1.79
N ASP A 216 -24.96 3.66 -1.97
CA ASP A 216 -25.92 4.07 -0.96
C ASP A 216 -25.75 3.20 0.30
N LEU A 217 -25.15 3.77 1.33
CA LEU A 217 -24.87 3.07 2.58
C LEU A 217 -26.14 2.62 3.31
N HIS A 218 -27.28 3.31 3.13
CA HIS A 218 -28.55 2.88 3.70
C HIS A 218 -29.14 1.66 2.97
N GLU A 219 -28.97 1.58 1.66
CA GLU A 219 -29.37 0.40 0.90
C GLU A 219 -28.52 -0.80 1.26
N GLU A 220 -27.20 -0.62 1.32
CA GLU A 220 -26.26 -1.65 1.76
C GLU A 220 -26.53 -2.12 3.20
N ALA A 221 -26.82 -1.20 4.11
CA ALA A 221 -27.15 -1.55 5.48
C ALA A 221 -28.44 -2.40 5.56
N ARG A 222 -29.47 -2.10 4.74
CA ARG A 222 -30.69 -2.92 4.67
C ARG A 222 -30.41 -4.34 4.17
N ARG A 223 -29.56 -4.47 3.14
CA ARG A 223 -29.13 -5.76 2.59
C ARG A 223 -28.35 -6.57 3.64
N LEU A 224 -27.37 -5.93 4.30
CA LEU A 224 -26.56 -6.56 5.32
C LEU A 224 -27.35 -6.87 6.60
N LYS A 225 -28.39 -6.08 6.92
CA LYS A 225 -29.29 -6.39 8.02
C LYS A 225 -30.08 -7.68 7.75
N ALA A 226 -30.63 -7.81 6.55
CA ALA A 226 -31.34 -9.03 6.18
C ALA A 226 -30.43 -10.27 6.30
N LEU A 227 -29.18 -10.15 5.87
CA LEU A 227 -28.19 -11.20 6.01
C LEU A 227 -27.85 -11.48 7.49
N MET A 228 -27.64 -10.45 8.32
CA MET A 228 -27.41 -10.58 9.75
C MET A 228 -28.59 -11.30 10.44
N ASP A 229 -29.82 -11.00 10.04
CA ASP A 229 -31.02 -11.64 10.60
C ASP A 229 -31.17 -13.10 10.15
N GLU A 230 -30.63 -13.44 8.97
CA GLU A 230 -30.70 -14.81 8.42
C GLU A 230 -29.60 -15.72 8.95
N ILE A 231 -28.33 -15.27 8.92
CA ILE A 231 -27.16 -16.11 9.22
C ILE A 231 -26.40 -15.70 10.47
N GLY A 232 -26.67 -14.54 11.07
CA GLY A 232 -26.09 -14.11 12.34
C GLY A 232 -24.71 -13.49 12.26
N CYS A 233 -24.18 -13.15 11.08
CA CYS A 233 -22.88 -12.52 10.93
C CYS A 233 -22.75 -11.69 9.65
N VAL A 234 -21.85 -10.69 9.68
CA VAL A 234 -21.50 -9.87 8.52
C VAL A 234 -20.01 -9.60 8.51
N ASN A 235 -19.32 -9.90 7.39
CA ASN A 235 -17.92 -9.60 7.15
C ASN A 235 -17.80 -8.55 6.04
N ILE A 236 -17.22 -7.41 6.36
CA ILE A 236 -16.97 -6.29 5.45
C ILE A 236 -15.48 -6.16 5.22
N PHE A 237 -15.04 -6.09 3.96
CA PHE A 237 -13.69 -5.68 3.58
C PHE A 237 -13.74 -4.20 3.18
N LEU A 238 -12.95 -3.38 3.87
CA LEU A 238 -12.98 -1.93 3.77
C LEU A 238 -11.59 -1.41 3.39
N SER A 239 -11.50 -0.65 2.30
CA SER A 239 -10.30 0.14 2.04
C SER A 239 -10.22 1.33 3.02
N GLU A 240 -9.04 1.61 3.55
CA GLU A 240 -8.84 2.73 4.48
C GLU A 240 -9.22 4.10 3.90
N GLY A 241 -9.34 4.20 2.57
CA GLY A 241 -9.76 5.42 1.87
C GLY A 241 -11.26 5.48 1.56
N ALA A 242 -12.00 4.40 1.78
CA ALA A 242 -13.45 4.39 1.51
C ALA A 242 -14.21 5.27 2.51
N GLY A 243 -15.20 6.02 2.03
CA GLY A 243 -16.06 6.86 2.85
C GLY A 243 -15.38 8.06 3.53
N VAL A 244 -14.12 8.36 3.19
CA VAL A 244 -13.38 9.46 3.84
C VAL A 244 -14.03 10.81 3.55
N ALA A 245 -14.60 11.02 2.36
CA ALA A 245 -15.27 12.26 2.02
C ALA A 245 -16.50 12.49 2.91
N GLU A 246 -17.31 11.46 3.09
CA GLU A 246 -18.51 11.47 3.93
C GLU A 246 -18.16 11.73 5.41
N ILE A 247 -17.11 11.08 5.91
CA ILE A 247 -16.61 11.29 7.27
C ILE A 247 -16.15 12.75 7.48
N VAL A 248 -15.40 13.28 6.50
CA VAL A 248 -14.91 14.67 6.54
C VAL A 248 -16.07 15.68 6.54
N GLU A 249 -17.12 15.46 5.74
CA GLU A 249 -18.31 16.28 5.73
C GLU A 249 -19.05 16.23 7.07
N GLU A 250 -19.18 15.04 7.65
CA GLU A 250 -19.80 14.86 8.96
C GLU A 250 -19.01 15.56 10.07
N MET A 251 -17.67 15.46 10.09
CA MET A 251 -16.80 16.17 11.02
C MET A 251 -16.99 17.69 10.90
N LYS A 252 -16.99 18.22 9.67
CA LYS A 252 -17.22 19.66 9.43
C LYS A 252 -18.59 20.10 9.89
N ALA A 253 -19.63 19.29 9.65
CA ALA A 253 -21.00 19.60 10.11
C ALA A 253 -21.09 19.66 11.65
N ARG A 254 -20.26 18.90 12.36
CA ARG A 254 -20.14 18.94 13.84
C ARG A 254 -19.20 20.05 14.34
N GLY A 255 -18.58 20.81 13.44
CA GLY A 255 -17.60 21.85 13.79
C GLY A 255 -16.26 21.32 14.26
N GLU A 256 -15.94 20.07 13.92
CA GLU A 256 -14.65 19.44 14.22
C GLU A 256 -13.59 19.83 13.21
N GLU A 257 -12.34 19.96 13.66
CA GLU A 257 -11.19 20.19 12.78
C GLU A 257 -10.78 18.88 12.08
N VAL A 258 -10.67 18.93 10.75
CA VAL A 258 -10.21 17.76 9.97
C VAL A 258 -8.70 17.65 10.08
N PRO A 259 -8.16 16.54 10.64
CA PRO A 259 -6.73 16.37 10.79
C PRO A 259 -6.08 16.11 9.42
N VAL A 260 -5.11 16.97 9.05
CA VAL A 260 -4.33 16.82 7.81
C VAL A 260 -2.84 16.70 8.11
N ASP A 261 -2.13 16.03 7.20
CA ASP A 261 -0.67 15.93 7.26
C ASP A 261 -0.02 17.23 6.72
N PRO A 262 1.31 17.40 6.83
CA PRO A 262 2.01 18.58 6.30
C PRO A 262 1.87 18.77 4.77
N PHE A 263 1.36 17.78 4.06
CA PHE A 263 1.14 17.80 2.61
C PHE A 263 -0.32 18.08 2.25
N GLY A 264 -1.21 18.24 3.27
CA GLY A 264 -2.63 18.53 3.09
C GLY A 264 -3.53 17.29 2.93
N HIS A 265 -3.01 16.09 3.09
CA HIS A 265 -3.82 14.88 3.04
C HIS A 265 -4.45 14.58 4.40
N VAL A 266 -5.70 14.09 4.38
CA VAL A 266 -6.41 13.65 5.58
C VAL A 266 -5.62 12.55 6.28
N GLN A 267 -5.43 12.69 7.59
CA GLN A 267 -4.74 11.68 8.42
C GLN A 267 -5.72 10.54 8.74
N LEU A 268 -5.66 9.45 7.96
CA LEU A 268 -6.60 8.32 8.05
C LEU A 268 -6.55 7.60 9.42
N ASP A 269 -5.40 7.58 10.07
CA ASP A 269 -5.23 7.04 11.42
C ASP A 269 -6.05 7.81 12.47
N LYS A 270 -6.22 9.10 12.31
CA LYS A 270 -7.03 9.96 13.20
C LYS A 270 -8.51 9.94 12.85
N VAL A 271 -8.83 9.96 11.56
CA VAL A 271 -10.21 9.87 11.07
C VAL A 271 -10.81 8.49 11.30
N ASN A 272 -9.98 7.44 11.22
CA ASN A 272 -10.30 6.05 11.52
C ASN A 272 -11.55 5.51 10.78
N PRO A 273 -11.50 5.39 9.45
CA PRO A 273 -12.66 4.96 8.65
C PRO A 273 -13.24 3.63 9.09
N GLY A 274 -12.41 2.65 9.45
CA GLY A 274 -12.89 1.36 9.94
C GLY A 274 -13.77 1.48 11.18
N ALA A 275 -13.40 2.33 12.13
CA ALA A 275 -14.22 2.54 13.33
C ALA A 275 -15.54 3.25 12.98
N TRP A 276 -15.49 4.24 12.08
CA TRP A 276 -16.69 4.92 11.61
C TRP A 276 -17.68 3.93 10.95
N PHE A 277 -17.21 3.15 9.98
CA PHE A 277 -18.03 2.12 9.33
C PHE A 277 -18.59 1.10 10.33
N ALA A 278 -17.74 0.59 11.24
CA ALA A 278 -18.20 -0.36 12.25
C ALA A 278 -19.28 0.21 13.17
N ASN A 279 -19.18 1.50 13.53
CA ASN A 279 -20.18 2.17 14.35
C ASN A 279 -21.50 2.37 13.59
N GLN A 280 -21.44 2.90 12.36
CA GLN A 280 -22.63 3.12 11.53
C GLN A 280 -23.35 1.81 11.23
N PHE A 281 -22.63 0.82 10.71
CA PHE A 281 -23.24 -0.44 10.33
C PHE A 281 -23.70 -1.29 11.52
N ALA A 282 -23.00 -1.27 12.68
CA ALA A 282 -23.41 -2.08 13.83
C ALA A 282 -24.83 -1.75 14.29
N GLU A 283 -25.21 -0.49 14.34
CA GLU A 283 -26.56 -0.06 14.71
C GLU A 283 -27.57 -0.44 13.62
N LEU A 284 -27.25 -0.10 12.35
CA LEU A 284 -28.15 -0.33 11.23
C LEU A 284 -28.45 -1.80 10.96
N VAL A 285 -27.47 -2.71 11.13
CA VAL A 285 -27.63 -4.15 10.90
C VAL A 285 -28.07 -4.90 12.16
N GLY A 286 -28.13 -4.25 13.31
CA GLY A 286 -28.52 -4.89 14.58
C GLY A 286 -27.47 -5.88 15.07
N ALA A 287 -26.18 -5.54 14.97
CA ALA A 287 -25.09 -6.34 15.48
C ALA A 287 -25.02 -6.25 17.02
N GLU A 288 -24.86 -7.38 17.70
CA GLU A 288 -24.60 -7.42 19.14
C GLU A 288 -23.12 -7.17 19.46
N LYS A 289 -22.26 -7.60 18.56
CA LYS A 289 -20.80 -7.39 18.65
C LYS A 289 -20.27 -6.84 17.34
N LYS A 290 -19.29 -5.97 17.45
CA LYS A 290 -18.55 -5.42 16.31
C LYS A 290 -17.06 -5.43 16.55
N MET A 291 -16.29 -5.59 15.48
CA MET A 291 -14.84 -5.58 15.51
C MET A 291 -14.29 -4.90 14.27
N VAL A 292 -13.22 -4.13 14.46
CA VAL A 292 -12.39 -3.62 13.37
C VAL A 292 -11.02 -4.27 13.45
N GLN A 293 -10.60 -4.92 12.39
CA GLN A 293 -9.27 -5.50 12.28
C GLN A 293 -8.54 -4.89 11.08
N LYS A 294 -7.32 -4.45 11.31
CA LYS A 294 -6.49 -3.79 10.31
C LYS A 294 -5.34 -4.73 9.91
N SER A 295 -5.36 -5.20 8.67
CA SER A 295 -4.25 -6.01 8.15
C SER A 295 -2.95 -5.19 8.00
N GLY A 296 -3.05 -3.91 7.66
CA GLY A 296 -2.01 -2.90 7.72
C GLY A 296 -0.59 -3.40 7.45
N TYR A 297 0.28 -3.23 8.43
CA TYR A 297 1.69 -3.66 8.31
C TYR A 297 1.89 -5.17 8.30
N PHE A 298 0.95 -5.98 8.79
CA PHE A 298 1.04 -7.43 8.67
C PHE A 298 1.09 -7.84 7.18
N SER A 299 0.20 -7.29 6.37
CA SER A 299 0.19 -7.54 4.93
C SER A 299 1.35 -6.86 4.20
N ARG A 300 1.60 -5.58 4.51
CA ARG A 300 2.60 -4.75 3.83
C ARG A 300 4.03 -5.21 4.03
N SER A 301 4.36 -5.73 5.22
CA SER A 301 5.75 -6.05 5.59
C SER A 301 6.16 -7.46 5.20
N ALA A 302 5.28 -8.26 4.61
CA ALA A 302 5.61 -9.59 4.11
C ALA A 302 6.68 -9.51 3.03
N PRO A 303 7.64 -10.46 2.98
CA PRO A 303 8.54 -10.58 1.85
C PRO A 303 7.77 -10.76 0.55
N ALA A 304 8.20 -10.07 -0.50
CA ALA A 304 7.59 -10.21 -1.82
C ALA A 304 7.98 -11.54 -2.45
N ASN A 305 7.00 -12.26 -2.95
CA ASN A 305 7.17 -13.52 -3.68
C ASN A 305 7.37 -13.27 -5.18
#